data_bfd88e46897bc08b62dcc7e826602149
#
_entry.id   bfd88e46897bc08b62dcc7e826602149
#
_cell.length_a   1.000
_cell.length_b   1.000
_cell.length_c   1.000
_cell.angle_alpha   90.00
_cell.angle_beta   90.00
_cell.angle_gamma   90.00
#
_symmetry.space_group_name_H-M   'P 1'
#
loop_
_entity.id
_entity.type
_entity.pdbx_description
1 polymer ?
#
loop_
_entity_poly.entity_id
_entity_poly.type
_entity_poly.pdbx_seq_one_letter_code
_entity_poly.pdbx_strand_id
1 'polypeptide(L)'
;MLKLMLSKKFYAQYKGQISRNVFQGSFGSLFDTIQKAHEKYDADISVDELYSLHTAVYNPALTKAAKEQFSELIEDIKETTEPSEAIAKDIVNILAERDVAQRIAIEATEVFNGKPADFNIITKIIEEHKKGLPTEKLEAVTDNVEELIEQLEVTSKWQFNLMRLKENIGGVGPGNLVIVFARPEVGKTAFWVSLVAGPNGFAEQGAIVHAFINEEPAVRTQMRAINCFTGLNKEQVSEDIPKTHEEWKRIKDNIKMIDTVDWTIQDIDSHCEKYKPDVVVIDQLDKINVSGTYARTDEKLRAVYTSAREIAKRRDCVVIAISQ
;
A
#
# COMPACT_ATOMS: atom_id res chain seq x y z
N MET A 1 -7.63 6.74 -27.66
CA MET A 1 -6.89 5.74 -26.88
C MET A 1 -6.00 4.85 -27.74
N LEU A 2 -6.50 4.13 -28.76
CA LEU A 2 -5.67 3.28 -29.63
C LEU A 2 -4.48 4.05 -30.23
N LYS A 3 -4.69 5.30 -30.69
CA LYS A 3 -3.62 6.14 -31.23
C LYS A 3 -2.48 6.35 -30.24
N LEU A 4 -2.79 6.62 -28.96
CA LEU A 4 -1.79 6.75 -27.89
C LEU A 4 -1.02 5.45 -27.63
N MET A 5 -1.70 4.30 -27.76
CA MET A 5 -1.05 2.98 -27.59
C MET A 5 -0.07 2.62 -28.70
N LEU A 6 -0.02 3.39 -29.78
CA LEU A 6 0.99 3.24 -30.83
C LEU A 6 2.38 3.71 -30.38
N SER A 7 2.45 4.63 -29.43
CA SER A 7 3.71 5.01 -28.81
C SER A 7 4.21 3.91 -27.87
N LYS A 8 5.44 3.44 -28.10
CA LYS A 8 6.10 2.43 -27.27
C LYS A 8 6.21 2.87 -25.81
N LYS A 9 6.54 4.14 -25.58
CA LYS A 9 6.64 4.71 -24.24
C LYS A 9 5.30 4.67 -23.51
N PHE A 10 4.23 5.14 -24.17
CA PHE A 10 2.88 5.14 -23.60
C PHE A 10 2.38 3.71 -23.38
N TYR A 11 2.56 2.81 -24.35
CA TYR A 11 2.20 1.41 -24.21
C TYR A 11 2.91 0.75 -23.03
N ALA A 12 4.23 0.89 -22.93
CA ALA A 12 5.02 0.30 -21.85
C ALA A 12 4.57 0.78 -20.46
N GLN A 13 4.17 2.06 -20.34
CA GLN A 13 3.71 2.67 -19.10
C GLN A 13 2.33 2.16 -18.67
N TYR A 14 1.41 1.94 -19.62
CA TYR A 14 -0.01 1.70 -19.31
C TYR A 14 -0.52 0.30 -19.71
N LYS A 15 0.30 -0.56 -20.33
CA LYS A 15 -0.11 -1.91 -20.77
C LYS A 15 -0.71 -2.78 -19.66
N GLY A 16 -0.31 -2.58 -18.40
CA GLY A 16 -0.84 -3.32 -17.25
C GLY A 16 -2.22 -2.85 -16.78
N GLN A 17 -2.68 -1.67 -17.22
CA GLN A 17 -3.96 -1.08 -16.82
C GLN A 17 -5.04 -1.22 -17.88
N ILE A 18 -4.66 -1.30 -19.15
CA ILE A 18 -5.61 -1.35 -20.26
C ILE A 18 -5.80 -2.78 -20.68
N SER A 19 -6.96 -3.34 -20.31
CA SER A 19 -7.37 -4.67 -20.73
C SER A 19 -7.97 -4.63 -22.15
N ARG A 20 -7.90 -5.75 -22.84
CA ARG A 20 -8.54 -5.93 -24.15
C ARG A 20 -10.05 -5.65 -24.10
N ASN A 21 -10.69 -5.91 -22.96
CA ASN A 21 -12.14 -5.74 -22.76
C ASN A 21 -12.60 -4.28 -22.90
N VAL A 22 -11.68 -3.32 -22.74
CA VAL A 22 -11.95 -1.89 -22.98
C VAL A 22 -12.27 -1.62 -24.44
N PHE A 23 -11.74 -2.43 -25.35
CA PHE A 23 -11.90 -2.29 -26.80
C PHE A 23 -12.85 -3.36 -27.34
N GLN A 24 -14.02 -2.94 -27.83
CA GLN A 24 -15.02 -3.84 -28.39
C GLN A 24 -14.85 -4.02 -29.90
N GLY A 25 -15.27 -5.16 -30.41
CA GLY A 25 -15.34 -5.45 -31.86
C GLY A 25 -13.99 -5.26 -32.58
N SER A 26 -14.02 -4.51 -33.67
CA SER A 26 -12.86 -4.26 -34.54
C SER A 26 -11.74 -3.50 -33.85
N PHE A 27 -12.05 -2.62 -32.89
CA PHE A 27 -11.04 -1.93 -32.07
C PHE A 27 -10.24 -2.89 -31.18
N GLY A 28 -10.90 -3.94 -30.66
CA GLY A 28 -10.19 -4.98 -29.91
C GLY A 28 -9.19 -5.76 -30.78
N SER A 29 -9.55 -6.03 -32.02
CA SER A 29 -8.63 -6.70 -32.97
C SER A 29 -7.42 -5.84 -33.33
N LEU A 30 -7.60 -4.52 -33.45
CA LEU A 30 -6.49 -3.58 -33.62
C LEU A 30 -5.63 -3.50 -32.38
N PHE A 31 -6.21 -3.51 -31.20
CA PHE A 31 -5.46 -3.53 -29.93
C PHE A 31 -4.60 -4.80 -29.80
N ASP A 32 -5.15 -5.99 -30.13
CA ASP A 32 -4.39 -7.24 -30.15
C ASP A 32 -3.19 -7.16 -31.11
N THR A 33 -3.35 -6.43 -32.23
CA THR A 33 -2.27 -6.18 -33.18
C THR A 33 -1.20 -5.29 -32.58
N ILE A 34 -1.59 -4.22 -31.90
CA ILE A 34 -0.65 -3.30 -31.20
C ILE A 34 0.15 -4.05 -30.15
N GLN A 35 -0.50 -4.91 -29.34
CA GLN A 35 0.18 -5.73 -28.34
C GLN A 35 1.26 -6.60 -28.97
N LYS A 36 0.90 -7.39 -29.98
CA LYS A 36 1.84 -8.28 -30.72
C LYS A 36 2.98 -7.50 -31.38
N ALA A 37 2.68 -6.31 -31.90
CA ALA A 37 3.68 -5.48 -32.52
C ALA A 37 4.70 -4.93 -31.50
N HIS A 38 4.24 -4.44 -30.34
CA HIS A 38 5.13 -3.99 -29.28
C HIS A 38 5.89 -5.11 -28.56
N GLU A 39 5.42 -6.35 -28.59
CA GLU A 39 6.18 -7.52 -28.15
C GLU A 39 7.35 -7.84 -29.09
N LYS A 40 7.17 -7.57 -30.38
CA LYS A 40 8.14 -7.92 -31.42
C LYS A 40 9.09 -6.78 -31.78
N TYR A 41 8.59 -5.54 -31.77
CA TYR A 41 9.34 -4.36 -32.22
C TYR A 41 9.53 -3.38 -31.05
N ASP A 42 10.76 -2.90 -30.92
CA ASP A 42 11.10 -1.90 -29.88
C ASP A 42 11.11 -0.47 -30.46
N ALA A 43 9.95 -0.08 -31.03
CA ALA A 43 9.76 1.21 -31.69
C ALA A 43 8.29 1.65 -31.59
N ASP A 44 8.07 2.96 -31.82
CA ASP A 44 6.72 3.48 -32.05
C ASP A 44 6.17 2.93 -33.36
N ILE A 45 4.85 2.74 -33.44
CA ILE A 45 4.14 2.19 -34.59
C ILE A 45 3.35 3.34 -35.21
N SER A 46 3.53 3.61 -36.49
CA SER A 46 2.69 4.54 -37.21
C SER A 46 1.30 3.94 -37.50
N VAL A 47 0.30 4.79 -37.71
CA VAL A 47 -1.07 4.33 -38.02
C VAL A 47 -1.10 3.51 -39.31
N ASP A 48 -0.26 3.84 -40.31
CA ASP A 48 -0.17 3.09 -41.56
C ASP A 48 0.52 1.72 -41.38
N GLU A 49 1.52 1.66 -40.51
CA GLU A 49 2.14 0.38 -40.11
C GLU A 49 1.15 -0.52 -39.37
N LEU A 50 0.30 0.06 -38.49
CA LEU A 50 -0.76 -0.69 -37.80
C LEU A 50 -1.69 -1.37 -38.80
N TYR A 51 -2.16 -0.66 -39.83
CA TYR A 51 -2.99 -1.24 -40.89
C TYR A 51 -2.27 -2.39 -41.61
N SER A 52 -1.03 -2.16 -42.02
CA SER A 52 -0.23 -3.15 -42.72
C SER A 52 0.04 -4.39 -41.85
N LEU A 53 0.41 -4.21 -40.60
CA LEU A 53 0.60 -5.28 -39.63
C LEU A 53 -0.70 -6.06 -39.41
N HIS A 54 -1.82 -5.36 -39.25
CA HIS A 54 -3.11 -5.99 -38.99
C HIS A 54 -3.57 -6.85 -40.18
N THR A 55 -3.51 -6.29 -41.40
CA THR A 55 -4.13 -6.91 -42.59
C THR A 55 -3.22 -7.86 -43.36
N ALA A 56 -1.92 -7.61 -43.35
CA ALA A 56 -0.96 -8.42 -44.12
C ALA A 56 -0.16 -9.40 -43.27
N VAL A 57 0.16 -9.06 -42.02
CA VAL A 57 1.02 -9.89 -41.17
C VAL A 57 0.21 -10.77 -40.21
N TYR A 58 -0.69 -10.18 -39.45
CA TYR A 58 -1.38 -10.92 -38.38
C TYR A 58 -2.71 -11.53 -38.82
N ASN A 59 -3.39 -10.97 -39.83
CA ASN A 59 -4.67 -11.47 -40.33
C ASN A 59 -4.71 -11.50 -41.86
N PRO A 60 -3.85 -12.27 -42.55
CA PRO A 60 -3.76 -12.28 -44.02
C PRO A 60 -5.02 -12.81 -44.71
N ALA A 61 -5.82 -13.61 -44.00
CA ALA A 61 -7.07 -14.23 -44.52
C ALA A 61 -8.30 -13.32 -44.48
N LEU A 62 -8.16 -12.03 -44.09
CA LEU A 62 -9.28 -11.08 -44.07
C LEU A 62 -9.91 -10.92 -45.46
N THR A 63 -11.26 -10.92 -45.49
CA THR A 63 -12.01 -10.65 -46.70
C THR A 63 -11.81 -9.19 -47.17
N LYS A 64 -12.09 -8.91 -48.46
CA LYS A 64 -11.98 -7.54 -48.99
C LYS A 64 -12.84 -6.56 -48.22
N ALA A 65 -14.09 -6.94 -47.91
CA ALA A 65 -15.00 -6.10 -47.13
C ALA A 65 -14.47 -5.81 -45.71
N ALA A 66 -13.88 -6.79 -45.04
CA ALA A 66 -13.26 -6.58 -43.72
C ALA A 66 -12.04 -5.64 -43.81
N LYS A 67 -11.22 -5.75 -44.85
CA LYS A 67 -10.08 -4.83 -45.05
C LYS A 67 -10.56 -3.39 -45.28
N GLU A 68 -11.64 -3.20 -46.07
CA GLU A 68 -12.24 -1.89 -46.29
C GLU A 68 -12.76 -1.30 -44.96
N GLN A 69 -13.44 -2.08 -44.13
CA GLN A 69 -13.88 -1.65 -42.80
C GLN A 69 -12.71 -1.23 -41.89
N PHE A 70 -11.62 -1.99 -41.87
CA PHE A 70 -10.44 -1.62 -41.10
C PHE A 70 -9.74 -0.37 -41.68
N SER A 71 -9.77 -0.17 -43.00
CA SER A 71 -9.24 1.06 -43.63
C SER A 71 -10.01 2.30 -43.14
N GLU A 72 -11.34 2.26 -43.08
CA GLU A 72 -12.15 3.37 -42.54
C GLU A 72 -11.79 3.66 -41.07
N LEU A 73 -11.70 2.61 -40.23
CA LEU A 73 -11.32 2.79 -38.81
C LEU A 73 -9.91 3.40 -38.65
N ILE A 74 -8.98 3.05 -39.52
CA ILE A 74 -7.62 3.59 -39.53
C ILE A 74 -7.62 5.08 -39.88
N GLU A 75 -8.44 5.50 -40.85
CA GLU A 75 -8.58 6.93 -41.19
C GLU A 75 -9.20 7.71 -40.00
N ASP A 76 -10.24 7.16 -39.35
CA ASP A 76 -10.79 7.75 -38.12
C ASP A 76 -9.73 7.92 -37.02
N ILE A 77 -8.85 6.93 -36.85
CA ILE A 77 -7.75 7.01 -35.88
C ILE A 77 -6.73 8.09 -36.29
N LYS A 78 -6.43 8.25 -37.58
CA LYS A 78 -5.53 9.31 -38.08
C LYS A 78 -6.06 10.70 -37.78
N GLU A 79 -7.36 10.92 -38.08
CA GLU A 79 -8.03 12.22 -37.91
C GLU A 79 -8.24 12.58 -36.43
N THR A 80 -8.26 11.59 -35.53
CA THR A 80 -8.45 11.83 -34.10
C THR A 80 -7.29 12.64 -33.51
N THR A 81 -7.61 13.75 -32.86
CA THR A 81 -6.63 14.57 -32.13
C THR A 81 -6.17 13.84 -30.87
N GLU A 82 -4.88 13.84 -30.62
CA GLU A 82 -4.34 13.25 -29.40
C GLU A 82 -4.63 14.17 -28.19
N PRO A 83 -5.15 13.63 -27.09
CA PRO A 83 -5.30 14.38 -25.85
C PRO A 83 -3.92 14.68 -25.24
N SER A 84 -3.87 15.70 -24.38
CA SER A 84 -2.67 15.94 -23.57
C SER A 84 -2.36 14.75 -22.67
N GLU A 85 -1.10 14.59 -22.26
CA GLU A 85 -0.65 13.47 -21.41
C GLU A 85 -1.46 13.36 -20.12
N ALA A 86 -1.82 14.49 -19.50
CA ALA A 86 -2.65 14.51 -18.29
C ALA A 86 -4.06 13.94 -18.55
N ILE A 87 -4.73 14.39 -19.61
CA ILE A 87 -6.06 13.89 -20.01
C ILE A 87 -5.99 12.41 -20.39
N ALA A 88 -4.95 12.00 -21.10
CA ALA A 88 -4.72 10.62 -21.47
C ALA A 88 -4.61 9.70 -20.23
N LYS A 89 -3.88 10.13 -19.21
CA LYS A 89 -3.74 9.44 -17.93
C LYS A 89 -5.09 9.27 -17.23
N ASP A 90 -5.88 10.33 -17.15
CA ASP A 90 -7.20 10.29 -16.52
C ASP A 90 -8.15 9.33 -17.27
N ILE A 91 -8.13 9.35 -18.61
CA ILE A 91 -8.90 8.40 -19.42
C ILE A 91 -8.48 6.95 -19.14
N VAL A 92 -7.18 6.67 -19.06
CA VAL A 92 -6.67 5.32 -18.74
C VAL A 92 -7.17 4.87 -17.38
N ASN A 93 -7.08 5.71 -16.36
CA ASN A 93 -7.52 5.38 -15.01
C ASN A 93 -9.03 5.06 -14.98
N ILE A 94 -9.87 5.91 -15.60
CA ILE A 94 -11.32 5.69 -15.69
C ILE A 94 -11.64 4.37 -16.41
N LEU A 95 -10.93 4.06 -17.48
CA LEU A 95 -11.16 2.82 -18.25
C LEU A 95 -10.72 1.59 -17.46
N ALA A 96 -9.60 1.67 -16.74
CA ALA A 96 -9.13 0.60 -15.86
C ALA A 96 -10.10 0.32 -14.71
N GLU A 97 -10.60 1.38 -14.05
CA GLU A 97 -11.62 1.26 -12.99
C GLU A 97 -12.92 0.61 -13.49
N ARG A 98 -13.36 0.99 -14.70
CA ARG A 98 -14.55 0.40 -15.32
C ARG A 98 -14.36 -1.09 -15.65
N ASP A 99 -13.19 -1.49 -16.16
CA ASP A 99 -12.89 -2.91 -16.45
C ASP A 99 -12.93 -3.73 -15.16
N VAL A 100 -12.30 -3.24 -14.08
CA VAL A 100 -12.34 -3.88 -12.76
C VAL A 100 -13.76 -4.01 -12.24
N ALA A 101 -14.53 -2.92 -12.29
CA ALA A 101 -15.93 -2.92 -11.84
C ALA A 101 -16.76 -3.92 -12.64
N GLN A 102 -16.59 -4.00 -13.98
CA GLN A 102 -17.28 -4.95 -14.83
C GLN A 102 -16.90 -6.40 -14.49
N ARG A 103 -15.64 -6.70 -14.29
CA ARG A 103 -15.17 -8.05 -13.91
C ARG A 103 -15.74 -8.48 -12.56
N ILE A 104 -15.75 -7.58 -11.58
CA ILE A 104 -16.37 -7.83 -10.26
C ILE A 104 -17.88 -8.06 -10.42
N ALA A 105 -18.58 -7.27 -11.23
CA ALA A 105 -20.01 -7.41 -11.45
C ALA A 105 -20.35 -8.74 -12.12
N ILE A 106 -19.54 -9.22 -13.06
CA ILE A 106 -19.72 -10.53 -13.70
C ILE A 106 -19.59 -11.65 -12.64
N GLU A 107 -18.55 -11.67 -11.83
CA GLU A 107 -18.35 -12.68 -10.77
C GLU A 107 -19.49 -12.63 -9.74
N ALA A 108 -19.90 -11.43 -9.31
CA ALA A 108 -21.02 -11.26 -8.39
C ALA A 108 -22.34 -11.82 -8.99
N THR A 109 -22.58 -11.58 -10.28
CA THR A 109 -23.76 -12.08 -10.98
C THR A 109 -23.75 -13.59 -11.11
N GLU A 110 -22.59 -14.21 -11.39
CA GLU A 110 -22.45 -15.67 -11.42
C GLU A 110 -22.75 -16.32 -10.07
N VAL A 111 -22.26 -15.72 -8.98
CA VAL A 111 -22.58 -16.17 -7.61
C VAL A 111 -24.08 -16.04 -7.33
N PHE A 112 -24.69 -14.90 -7.71
CA PHE A 112 -26.13 -14.70 -7.59
C PHE A 112 -26.94 -15.74 -8.36
N ASN A 113 -26.46 -16.21 -9.51
CA ASN A 113 -27.07 -17.25 -10.34
C ASN A 113 -26.75 -18.67 -9.86
N GLY A 114 -26.13 -18.87 -8.67
CA GLY A 114 -25.93 -20.14 -8.02
C GLY A 114 -24.54 -20.77 -8.18
N LYS A 115 -23.56 -20.07 -8.76
CA LYS A 115 -22.15 -20.48 -8.72
C LYS A 115 -21.66 -20.41 -7.26
N PRO A 116 -20.90 -21.38 -6.75
CA PRO A 116 -20.26 -21.28 -5.45
C PRO A 116 -19.45 -20.00 -5.32
N ALA A 117 -19.63 -19.28 -4.19
CA ALA A 117 -18.91 -18.04 -3.96
C ALA A 117 -17.42 -18.30 -3.75
N ASP A 118 -16.57 -17.69 -4.57
CA ASP A 118 -15.12 -17.62 -4.36
C ASP A 118 -14.68 -16.15 -4.33
N PHE A 119 -14.70 -15.57 -3.14
CA PHE A 119 -14.29 -14.17 -2.95
C PHE A 119 -12.81 -13.93 -3.21
N ASN A 120 -11.97 -14.99 -3.29
CA ASN A 120 -10.56 -14.84 -3.66
C ASN A 120 -10.41 -14.36 -5.11
N ILE A 121 -11.35 -14.69 -6.00
CA ILE A 121 -11.35 -14.19 -7.38
C ILE A 121 -11.50 -12.67 -7.38
N ILE A 122 -12.45 -12.13 -6.59
CA ILE A 122 -12.67 -10.68 -6.49
C ILE A 122 -11.44 -9.99 -5.90
N THR A 123 -10.87 -10.55 -4.83
CA THR A 123 -9.62 -10.04 -4.23
C THR A 123 -8.48 -10.02 -5.25
N LYS A 124 -8.33 -11.08 -6.03
CA LYS A 124 -7.31 -11.19 -7.09
C LYS A 124 -7.50 -10.12 -8.17
N ILE A 125 -8.73 -9.86 -8.61
CA ILE A 125 -9.04 -8.80 -9.59
C ILE A 125 -8.59 -7.43 -9.07
N ILE A 126 -8.87 -7.13 -7.80
CA ILE A 126 -8.48 -5.87 -7.16
C ILE A 126 -6.94 -5.77 -7.02
N GLU A 127 -6.28 -6.85 -6.63
CA GLU A 127 -4.81 -6.89 -6.51
C GLU A 127 -4.11 -6.73 -7.86
N GLU A 128 -4.63 -7.37 -8.92
CA GLU A 128 -4.11 -7.20 -10.29
C GLU A 128 -4.21 -5.75 -10.74
N HIS A 129 -5.33 -5.08 -10.45
CA HIS A 129 -5.51 -3.67 -10.76
C HIS A 129 -4.49 -2.80 -10.00
N LYS A 130 -4.33 -3.02 -8.69
CA LYS A 130 -3.34 -2.28 -7.88
C LYS A 130 -1.91 -2.45 -8.39
N LYS A 131 -1.53 -3.64 -8.86
CA LYS A 131 -0.20 -3.91 -9.47
C LYS A 131 -0.03 -3.26 -10.84
N GLY A 132 -1.12 -3.08 -11.58
CA GLY A 132 -1.12 -2.44 -12.90
C GLY A 132 -1.06 -0.92 -12.86
N LEU A 133 -1.34 -0.29 -11.71
CA LEU A 133 -1.20 1.16 -11.56
C LEU A 133 0.26 1.57 -11.81
N PRO A 134 0.52 2.68 -12.55
CA PRO A 134 1.89 3.15 -12.72
C PRO A 134 2.48 3.33 -11.32
N THR A 135 3.54 2.63 -11.05
CA THR A 135 4.39 2.98 -9.91
C THR A 135 4.78 4.43 -10.14
N GLU A 136 4.43 5.31 -9.20
CA GLU A 136 4.97 6.67 -9.20
C GLU A 136 6.45 6.57 -9.56
N LYS A 137 6.92 7.47 -10.43
CA LYS A 137 8.31 7.45 -10.90
C LYS A 137 9.18 7.08 -9.72
N LEU A 138 9.93 5.99 -9.85
CA LEU A 138 11.00 5.68 -8.92
C LEU A 138 11.99 6.84 -9.04
N GLU A 139 11.78 7.88 -8.24
CA GLU A 139 12.75 8.94 -8.13
C GLU A 139 13.99 8.32 -7.49
N ALA A 140 15.09 8.36 -8.22
CA ALA A 140 16.37 7.98 -7.66
C ALA A 140 16.64 8.90 -6.45
N VAL A 141 17.22 8.34 -5.40
CA VAL A 141 17.67 9.15 -4.26
C VAL A 141 18.61 10.21 -4.80
N THR A 142 18.47 11.45 -4.33
CA THR A 142 19.36 12.55 -4.72
C THR A 142 20.82 12.19 -4.39
N ASP A 143 21.74 12.64 -5.21
CA ASP A 143 23.19 12.57 -4.96
C ASP A 143 23.75 13.88 -4.35
N ASN A 144 22.89 14.86 -4.11
CA ASN A 144 23.21 16.09 -3.39
C ASN A 144 23.38 15.80 -1.90
N VAL A 145 24.58 16.03 -1.38
CA VAL A 145 24.97 15.69 -0.01
C VAL A 145 24.20 16.51 1.03
N GLU A 146 23.94 17.80 0.76
CA GLU A 146 23.16 18.66 1.64
C GLU A 146 21.73 18.15 1.81
N GLU A 147 21.06 17.84 0.69
CA GLU A 147 19.71 17.27 0.70
C GLU A 147 19.66 15.88 1.38
N LEU A 148 20.70 15.07 1.21
CA LEU A 148 20.79 13.78 1.89
C LEU A 148 20.88 13.93 3.40
N ILE A 149 21.65 14.93 3.89
CA ILE A 149 21.77 15.20 5.32
C ILE A 149 20.41 15.63 5.88
N GLU A 150 19.71 16.56 5.21
CA GLU A 150 18.37 17.01 5.63
C GLU A 150 17.37 15.83 5.65
N GLN A 151 17.39 14.98 4.63
CA GLN A 151 16.54 13.79 4.59
C GLN A 151 16.88 12.79 5.72
N LEU A 152 18.16 12.63 6.06
CA LEU A 152 18.59 11.76 7.16
C LEU A 152 18.12 12.27 8.53
N GLU A 153 18.06 13.59 8.75
CA GLU A 153 17.51 14.15 9.98
C GLU A 153 16.02 13.76 10.16
N VAL A 154 15.23 13.79 9.09
CA VAL A 154 13.83 13.35 9.12
C VAL A 154 13.71 11.85 9.45
N THR A 155 14.64 11.02 8.98
CA THR A 155 14.61 9.56 9.27
C THR A 155 14.95 9.22 10.72
N SER A 156 15.42 10.17 11.51
CA SER A 156 15.73 10.03 12.95
C SER A 156 14.91 11.00 13.81
N LYS A 157 13.73 11.36 13.36
CA LYS A 157 12.84 12.38 13.97
C LYS A 157 12.54 12.11 15.45
N TRP A 158 12.29 10.84 15.81
CA TRP A 158 11.93 10.44 17.16
C TRP A 158 13.11 9.76 17.84
N GLN A 159 13.69 10.41 18.84
CA GLN A 159 14.87 9.93 19.54
C GLN A 159 14.52 8.86 20.60
N PHE A 160 15.33 7.81 20.70
CA PHE A 160 15.15 6.87 21.79
C PHE A 160 15.45 7.53 23.15
N ASN A 161 14.60 7.27 24.14
CA ASN A 161 14.79 7.74 25.51
C ASN A 161 15.69 6.81 26.35
N LEU A 162 16.02 5.62 25.84
CA LEU A 162 16.97 4.71 26.47
C LEU A 162 18.39 5.05 25.99
N MET A 163 19.26 5.43 26.92
CA MET A 163 20.61 5.98 26.65
C MET A 163 21.38 5.15 25.62
N ARG A 164 21.51 3.83 25.84
CA ARG A 164 22.28 2.96 24.93
C ARG A 164 21.68 2.86 23.52
N LEU A 165 20.36 2.91 23.38
CA LEU A 165 19.71 2.94 22.06
C LEU A 165 19.96 4.30 21.40
N LYS A 166 19.84 5.38 22.16
CA LYS A 166 20.10 6.74 21.67
C LYS A 166 21.54 6.90 21.19
N GLU A 167 22.51 6.40 21.93
CA GLU A 167 23.94 6.50 21.58
C GLU A 167 24.32 5.67 20.35
N ASN A 168 23.71 4.49 20.16
CA ASN A 168 24.11 3.57 19.10
C ASN A 168 23.23 3.67 17.83
N ILE A 169 21.98 4.04 17.96
CA ILE A 169 20.99 4.08 16.86
C ILE A 169 20.50 5.50 16.62
N GLY A 170 20.49 6.34 17.66
CA GLY A 170 19.95 7.70 17.62
C GLY A 170 18.44 7.69 17.80
N GLY A 171 17.70 7.60 16.73
CA GLY A 171 16.26 7.62 16.69
C GLY A 171 15.66 6.80 15.58
N VAL A 172 14.36 6.99 15.40
CA VAL A 172 13.57 6.40 14.30
C VAL A 172 12.72 7.47 13.63
N GLY A 173 12.37 7.24 12.40
CA GLY A 173 11.54 8.16 11.63
C GLY A 173 10.64 7.45 10.63
N PRO A 174 9.88 8.22 9.85
CA PRO A 174 8.97 7.69 8.85
C PRO A 174 9.60 6.62 7.97
N GLY A 175 8.86 5.56 7.67
CA GLY A 175 9.33 4.43 6.87
C GLY A 175 10.15 3.38 7.62
N ASN A 176 10.46 3.57 8.92
CA ASN A 176 11.20 2.59 9.70
C ASN A 176 10.30 1.49 10.26
N LEU A 177 10.75 0.25 10.14
CA LEU A 177 10.23 -0.91 10.85
C LEU A 177 11.22 -1.32 11.93
N VAL A 178 10.80 -1.23 13.20
CA VAL A 178 11.53 -1.72 14.37
C VAL A 178 10.92 -3.04 14.81
N ILE A 179 11.71 -4.10 14.91
CA ILE A 179 11.25 -5.39 15.39
C ILE A 179 11.87 -5.65 16.75
N VAL A 180 11.01 -5.86 17.74
CA VAL A 180 11.40 -6.23 19.11
C VAL A 180 10.95 -7.66 19.37
N PHE A 181 11.89 -8.59 19.44
CA PHE A 181 11.57 -9.98 19.71
C PHE A 181 12.26 -10.47 20.98
N ALA A 182 11.54 -11.27 21.76
CA ALA A 182 12.05 -11.94 22.94
C ALA A 182 11.08 -13.01 23.41
N ARG A 183 11.55 -13.91 24.26
CA ARG A 183 10.69 -14.94 24.88
C ARG A 183 9.54 -14.32 25.68
N PRO A 184 8.44 -15.05 25.93
CA PRO A 184 7.40 -14.63 26.84
C PRO A 184 7.96 -14.12 28.18
N GLU A 185 7.25 -13.20 28.81
CA GLU A 185 7.51 -12.71 30.18
C GLU A 185 8.84 -12.00 30.45
N VAL A 186 9.65 -11.71 29.40
CA VAL A 186 10.93 -10.97 29.56
C VAL A 186 10.76 -9.44 29.53
N GLY A 187 9.52 -8.94 29.46
CA GLY A 187 9.24 -7.51 29.55
C GLY A 187 9.12 -6.75 28.23
N LYS A 188 8.79 -7.42 27.11
CA LYS A 188 8.58 -6.76 25.80
C LYS A 188 7.61 -5.59 25.87
N THR A 189 6.45 -5.81 26.49
CA THR A 189 5.42 -4.77 26.67
C THR A 189 5.94 -3.60 27.50
N ALA A 190 6.64 -3.85 28.60
CA ALA A 190 7.26 -2.80 29.41
C ALA A 190 8.30 -2.01 28.62
N PHE A 191 9.07 -2.70 27.77
CA PHE A 191 10.09 -2.07 26.93
C PHE A 191 9.46 -1.08 25.92
N TRP A 192 8.49 -1.52 25.11
CA TRP A 192 7.89 -0.61 24.13
C TRP A 192 7.04 0.47 24.78
N VAL A 193 6.36 0.19 25.89
CA VAL A 193 5.66 1.20 26.66
C VAL A 193 6.62 2.29 27.16
N SER A 194 7.83 1.91 27.62
CA SER A 194 8.82 2.90 28.03
C SER A 194 9.32 3.76 26.89
N LEU A 195 9.48 3.21 25.67
CA LEU A 195 9.87 3.97 24.48
C LEU A 195 8.80 5.00 24.07
N VAL A 196 7.53 4.61 24.18
CA VAL A 196 6.39 5.43 23.73
C VAL A 196 5.96 6.42 24.80
N ALA A 197 5.69 5.93 26.00
CA ALA A 197 5.03 6.67 27.09
C ALA A 197 5.96 7.02 28.26
N GLY A 198 7.21 6.53 28.27
CA GLY A 198 8.16 6.89 29.33
C GLY A 198 8.61 8.35 29.23
N PRO A 199 9.27 8.89 30.27
CA PRO A 199 9.88 10.23 30.20
C PRO A 199 10.80 10.37 28.99
N ASN A 200 10.68 11.48 28.26
CA ASN A 200 11.31 11.73 26.96
C ASN A 200 11.00 10.65 25.90
N GLY A 201 9.90 9.89 26.06
CA GLY A 201 9.40 8.95 25.08
C GLY A 201 8.80 9.64 23.86
N PHE A 202 8.43 8.84 22.85
CA PHE A 202 7.97 9.40 21.57
C PHE A 202 6.74 10.30 21.71
N ALA A 203 5.78 9.95 22.59
CA ALA A 203 4.60 10.77 22.83
C ALA A 203 4.94 12.11 23.48
N GLU A 204 5.92 12.19 24.38
CA GLU A 204 6.37 13.44 24.98
C GLU A 204 7.17 14.29 23.99
N GLN A 205 7.81 13.67 22.99
CA GLN A 205 8.44 14.37 21.87
C GLN A 205 7.40 14.89 20.85
N GLY A 206 6.10 14.60 21.04
CA GLY A 206 5.00 15.07 20.21
C GLY A 206 4.55 14.09 19.13
N ALA A 207 5.05 12.84 19.12
CA ALA A 207 4.58 11.82 18.18
C ALA A 207 3.14 11.38 18.53
N ILE A 208 2.29 11.29 17.52
CA ILE A 208 0.97 10.63 17.63
C ILE A 208 1.17 9.13 17.53
N VAL A 209 0.93 8.43 18.63
CA VAL A 209 1.17 7.00 18.76
C VAL A 209 -0.14 6.23 18.82
N HIS A 210 -0.33 5.26 17.92
CA HIS A 210 -1.42 4.30 18.00
C HIS A 210 -0.85 2.90 18.27
N ALA A 211 -1.24 2.30 19.38
CA ALA A 211 -0.79 0.97 19.80
C ALA A 211 -1.95 -0.04 19.68
N PHE A 212 -1.73 -1.06 18.88
CA PHE A 212 -2.66 -2.16 18.61
C PHE A 212 -2.31 -3.33 19.52
N ILE A 213 -3.21 -3.63 20.46
CA ILE A 213 -2.98 -4.59 21.56
C ILE A 213 -3.83 -5.83 21.31
N ASN A 214 -3.20 -6.99 21.17
CA ASN A 214 -3.89 -8.26 20.92
C ASN A 214 -3.50 -9.38 21.90
N GLU A 215 -2.58 -9.13 22.85
CA GLU A 215 -2.16 -10.14 23.82
C GLU A 215 -2.91 -10.01 25.14
N GLU A 216 -3.09 -8.79 25.64
CA GLU A 216 -3.79 -8.51 26.90
C GLU A 216 -4.82 -7.39 26.69
N PRO A 217 -5.78 -7.23 27.60
CA PRO A 217 -6.72 -6.10 27.50
C PRO A 217 -5.98 -4.74 27.46
N ALA A 218 -6.27 -3.91 26.47
CA ALA A 218 -5.60 -2.63 26.24
C ALA A 218 -5.65 -1.70 27.48
N VAL A 219 -6.67 -1.83 28.35
CA VAL A 219 -6.76 -1.08 29.60
C VAL A 219 -5.59 -1.35 30.55
N ARG A 220 -5.03 -2.57 30.55
CA ARG A 220 -3.85 -2.88 31.37
C ARG A 220 -2.60 -2.19 30.83
N THR A 221 -2.42 -2.20 29.53
CA THR A 221 -1.31 -1.51 28.87
C THR A 221 -1.44 -0.01 29.02
N GLN A 222 -2.67 0.54 28.97
CA GLN A 222 -2.92 1.95 29.24
C GLN A 222 -2.51 2.34 30.68
N MET A 223 -2.83 1.51 31.68
CA MET A 223 -2.39 1.76 33.07
C MET A 223 -0.86 1.68 33.19
N ARG A 224 -0.21 0.74 32.51
CA ARG A 224 1.27 0.68 32.48
C ARG A 224 1.88 1.93 31.86
N ALA A 225 1.26 2.49 30.81
CA ALA A 225 1.73 3.74 30.20
C ALA A 225 1.63 4.91 31.19
N ILE A 226 0.52 5.03 31.93
CA ILE A 226 0.35 6.04 32.97
C ILE A 226 1.42 5.86 34.06
N ASN A 227 1.58 4.64 34.58
CA ASN A 227 2.58 4.35 35.61
C ASN A 227 4.02 4.66 35.12
N CYS A 228 4.31 4.33 33.88
CA CYS A 228 5.62 4.57 33.27
C CYS A 228 5.92 6.07 33.16
N PHE A 229 4.96 6.87 32.73
CA PHE A 229 5.10 8.31 32.55
C PHE A 229 5.20 9.06 33.88
N THR A 230 4.33 8.73 34.83
CA THR A 230 4.25 9.43 36.12
C THR A 230 5.26 8.91 37.13
N GLY A 231 5.83 7.71 36.92
CA GLY A 231 6.70 7.05 37.91
C GLY A 231 5.93 6.49 39.10
N LEU A 232 4.59 6.52 39.08
CA LEU A 232 3.73 6.08 40.19
C LEU A 232 3.29 4.62 39.96
N ASN A 233 3.12 3.86 41.04
CA ASN A 233 2.47 2.55 40.96
C ASN A 233 0.95 2.71 41.02
N LYS A 234 0.20 1.60 40.82
CA LYS A 234 -1.28 1.59 40.79
C LYS A 234 -1.92 2.16 42.07
N GLU A 235 -1.36 1.81 43.21
CA GLU A 235 -1.85 2.25 44.54
C GLU A 235 -1.69 3.78 44.67
N GLN A 236 -0.50 4.31 44.35
CA GLN A 236 -0.19 5.74 44.36
C GLN A 236 -1.05 6.54 43.36
N VAL A 237 -1.32 5.99 42.18
CA VAL A 237 -2.26 6.57 41.21
C VAL A 237 -3.64 6.68 41.81
N SER A 238 -4.10 5.65 42.56
CA SER A 238 -5.41 5.65 43.18
C SER A 238 -5.54 6.61 44.37
N GLU A 239 -4.43 6.93 45.04
CA GLU A 239 -4.38 7.88 46.15
C GLU A 239 -4.53 9.34 45.71
N ASP A 240 -3.99 9.69 44.52
CA ASP A 240 -4.06 11.07 44.00
C ASP A 240 -4.38 11.06 42.49
N ILE A 241 -5.62 10.69 42.16
CA ILE A 241 -6.12 10.68 40.77
C ILE A 241 -6.04 12.06 40.11
N PRO A 242 -6.42 13.19 40.77
CA PRO A 242 -6.35 14.48 40.12
C PRO A 242 -4.93 14.88 39.70
N LYS A 243 -3.94 14.68 40.55
CA LYS A 243 -2.53 14.97 40.24
C LYS A 243 -2.02 14.07 39.09
N THR A 244 -2.28 12.78 39.18
CA THR A 244 -1.92 11.82 38.11
C THR A 244 -2.54 12.24 36.78
N HIS A 245 -3.81 12.69 36.80
CA HIS A 245 -4.51 13.14 35.59
C HIS A 245 -3.85 14.39 34.97
N GLU A 246 -3.46 15.37 35.80
CA GLU A 246 -2.76 16.56 35.32
C GLU A 246 -1.37 16.24 34.71
N GLU A 247 -0.62 15.33 35.30
CA GLU A 247 0.64 14.85 34.74
C GLU A 247 0.42 14.11 33.42
N TRP A 248 -0.52 13.16 33.40
CA TRP A 248 -0.83 12.37 32.19
C TRP A 248 -1.37 13.22 31.05
N LYS A 249 -2.03 14.33 31.33
CA LYS A 249 -2.57 15.27 30.35
C LYS A 249 -1.51 15.78 29.36
N ARG A 250 -0.23 15.77 29.74
CA ARG A 250 0.87 16.20 28.87
C ARG A 250 1.03 15.34 27.61
N ILE A 251 0.67 14.05 27.68
CA ILE A 251 0.86 13.11 26.58
C ILE A 251 -0.39 12.31 26.21
N LYS A 252 -1.49 12.41 26.97
CA LYS A 252 -2.69 11.59 26.78
C LYS A 252 -3.30 11.68 25.37
N ASP A 253 -3.24 12.86 24.76
CA ASP A 253 -3.84 13.10 23.45
C ASP A 253 -2.94 12.56 22.31
N ASN A 254 -1.68 12.28 22.62
CA ASN A 254 -0.70 11.73 21.71
C ASN A 254 -0.67 10.19 21.70
N ILE A 255 -1.38 9.52 22.61
CA ILE A 255 -1.37 8.05 22.72
C ILE A 255 -2.78 7.50 22.62
N LYS A 256 -2.98 6.50 21.74
CA LYS A 256 -4.18 5.70 21.68
C LYS A 256 -3.84 4.21 21.81
N MET A 257 -4.36 3.58 22.86
CA MET A 257 -4.31 2.12 23.00
C MET A 257 -5.59 1.53 22.43
N ILE A 258 -5.47 0.61 21.48
CA ILE A 258 -6.58 0.05 20.70
C ILE A 258 -6.56 -1.46 20.93
N ASP A 259 -7.67 -1.98 21.48
CA ASP A 259 -7.85 -3.42 21.59
C ASP A 259 -8.19 -3.99 20.21
N THR A 260 -7.46 -5.00 19.76
CA THR A 260 -7.49 -5.47 18.36
C THR A 260 -7.70 -6.98 18.27
N VAL A 261 -8.57 -7.52 19.09
CA VAL A 261 -9.00 -8.90 18.96
C VAL A 261 -9.57 -9.11 17.55
N ASP A 262 -9.08 -10.13 16.83
CA ASP A 262 -9.49 -10.51 15.46
C ASP A 262 -9.12 -9.53 14.33
N TRP A 263 -8.38 -8.46 14.58
CA TRP A 263 -7.93 -7.57 13.53
C TRP A 263 -6.92 -8.25 12.59
N THR A 264 -7.00 -7.86 11.32
CA THR A 264 -6.03 -8.21 10.29
C THR A 264 -5.00 -7.09 10.12
N ILE A 265 -3.89 -7.40 9.47
CA ILE A 265 -2.90 -6.38 9.12
C ILE A 265 -3.48 -5.31 8.16
N GLN A 266 -4.48 -5.67 7.36
CA GLN A 266 -5.20 -4.76 6.48
C GLN A 266 -6.09 -3.77 7.26
N ASP A 267 -6.69 -4.21 8.38
CA ASP A 267 -7.46 -3.32 9.26
C ASP A 267 -6.55 -2.27 9.89
N ILE A 268 -5.34 -2.68 10.30
CA ILE A 268 -4.32 -1.77 10.81
C ILE A 268 -3.88 -0.77 9.73
N ASP A 269 -3.64 -1.22 8.49
CA ASP A 269 -3.30 -0.35 7.36
C ASP A 269 -4.40 0.69 7.08
N SER A 270 -5.67 0.26 7.05
CA SER A 270 -6.83 1.13 6.86
C SER A 270 -6.98 2.16 7.98
N HIS A 271 -6.69 1.74 9.22
CA HIS A 271 -6.67 2.65 10.36
C HIS A 271 -5.56 3.69 10.23
N CYS A 272 -4.34 3.28 9.84
CA CYS A 272 -3.22 4.19 9.62
C CYS A 272 -3.49 5.19 8.48
N GLU A 273 -4.16 4.75 7.42
CA GLU A 273 -4.60 5.64 6.34
C GLU A 273 -5.53 6.75 6.83
N LYS A 274 -6.50 6.38 7.66
CA LYS A 274 -7.53 7.29 8.18
C LYS A 274 -6.99 8.27 9.21
N TYR A 275 -6.17 7.79 10.16
CA TYR A 275 -5.78 8.57 11.34
C TYR A 275 -4.35 9.11 11.28
N LYS A 276 -3.53 8.63 10.35
CA LYS A 276 -2.16 9.08 10.06
C LYS A 276 -1.28 9.21 11.33
N PRO A 277 -1.13 8.14 12.14
CA PRO A 277 -0.25 8.19 13.30
C PRO A 277 1.22 8.32 12.86
N ASP A 278 2.05 9.01 13.66
CA ASP A 278 3.50 9.05 13.45
C ASP A 278 4.18 7.72 13.82
N VAL A 279 3.67 7.07 14.88
CA VAL A 279 4.20 5.80 15.39
C VAL A 279 3.07 4.80 15.59
N VAL A 280 3.28 3.63 15.06
CA VAL A 280 2.37 2.47 15.17
C VAL A 280 3.06 1.39 15.98
N VAL A 281 2.45 0.94 17.06
CA VAL A 281 2.92 -0.23 17.81
C VAL A 281 1.96 -1.39 17.55
N ILE A 282 2.48 -2.56 17.22
CA ILE A 282 1.69 -3.79 17.06
C ILE A 282 2.20 -4.78 18.11
N ASP A 283 1.44 -4.93 19.20
CA ASP A 283 1.83 -5.82 20.28
C ASP A 283 1.39 -7.25 19.95
N GLN A 284 2.41 -8.06 19.62
CA GLN A 284 2.40 -9.38 19.00
C GLN A 284 1.93 -9.41 17.55
N LEU A 285 2.80 -8.91 16.68
CA LEU A 285 2.62 -8.98 15.22
C LEU A 285 2.39 -10.43 14.73
N ASP A 286 3.05 -11.41 15.35
CA ASP A 286 2.92 -12.84 14.98
C ASP A 286 1.49 -13.39 15.14
N LYS A 287 0.67 -12.78 16.00
CA LYS A 287 -0.72 -13.16 16.22
C LYS A 287 -1.71 -12.43 15.32
N ILE A 288 -1.27 -11.41 14.60
CA ILE A 288 -2.12 -10.68 13.67
C ILE A 288 -2.50 -11.59 12.48
N ASN A 289 -3.73 -11.50 12.07
CA ASN A 289 -4.20 -12.20 10.89
C ASN A 289 -3.80 -11.45 9.61
N VAL A 290 -3.60 -12.22 8.54
CA VAL A 290 -3.35 -11.71 7.19
C VAL A 290 -4.28 -12.42 6.23
N SER A 291 -4.84 -11.66 5.29
CA SER A 291 -5.74 -12.22 4.27
C SER A 291 -4.98 -13.15 3.35
N GLY A 292 -5.58 -14.29 3.02
CA GLY A 292 -5.02 -15.30 2.12
C GLY A 292 -4.96 -16.69 2.73
N THR A 293 -4.74 -17.69 1.86
CA THR A 293 -4.54 -19.08 2.29
C THR A 293 -3.05 -19.38 2.22
N TYR A 294 -2.47 -19.74 3.37
CA TYR A 294 -1.05 -20.06 3.50
C TYR A 294 -0.89 -21.53 3.83
N ALA A 295 -0.06 -22.24 3.06
CA ALA A 295 0.21 -23.66 3.28
C ALA A 295 1.09 -23.88 4.52
N ARG A 296 1.90 -22.88 4.91
CA ARG A 296 2.88 -22.96 5.99
C ARG A 296 2.83 -21.73 6.87
N THR A 297 3.12 -21.92 8.16
CA THR A 297 3.15 -20.83 9.15
C THR A 297 4.23 -19.78 8.85
N ASP A 298 5.39 -20.19 8.35
CA ASP A 298 6.48 -19.28 7.97
C ASP A 298 6.10 -18.38 6.78
N GLU A 299 5.31 -18.87 5.83
CA GLU A 299 4.77 -18.06 4.73
C GLU A 299 3.79 -16.99 5.26
N LYS A 300 2.90 -17.37 6.19
CA LYS A 300 1.99 -16.43 6.87
C LYS A 300 2.79 -15.36 7.61
N LEU A 301 3.77 -15.73 8.42
CA LEU A 301 4.61 -14.79 9.15
C LEU A 301 5.34 -13.84 8.19
N ARG A 302 5.96 -14.38 7.14
CA ARG A 302 6.62 -13.55 6.12
C ARG A 302 5.67 -12.51 5.53
N ALA A 303 4.44 -12.89 5.21
CA ALA A 303 3.43 -11.98 4.67
C ALA A 303 3.09 -10.85 5.66
N VAL A 304 2.89 -11.17 6.95
CA VAL A 304 2.59 -10.20 8.01
C VAL A 304 3.73 -9.19 8.17
N TYR A 305 4.98 -9.65 8.25
CA TYR A 305 6.15 -8.77 8.39
C TYR A 305 6.38 -7.90 7.14
N THR A 306 6.15 -8.46 5.95
CA THR A 306 6.21 -7.70 4.70
C THR A 306 5.16 -6.60 4.71
N SER A 307 3.92 -6.90 5.07
CA SER A 307 2.84 -5.91 5.17
C SER A 307 3.13 -4.84 6.22
N ALA A 308 3.69 -5.19 7.38
CA ALA A 308 4.08 -4.22 8.40
C ALA A 308 5.15 -3.24 7.87
N ARG A 309 6.12 -3.73 7.10
CA ARG A 309 7.12 -2.87 6.44
C ARG A 309 6.52 -1.98 5.37
N GLU A 310 5.57 -2.50 4.60
CA GLU A 310 4.84 -1.72 3.59
C GLU A 310 4.00 -0.61 4.23
N ILE A 311 3.34 -0.89 5.37
CA ILE A 311 2.62 0.13 6.15
C ILE A 311 3.58 1.26 6.54
N ALA A 312 4.73 0.92 7.13
CA ALA A 312 5.71 1.94 7.53
C ALA A 312 6.06 2.88 6.37
N LYS A 313 6.36 2.32 5.18
CA LYS A 313 6.76 3.09 4.00
C LYS A 313 5.61 3.85 3.35
N ARG A 314 4.44 3.20 3.14
CA ARG A 314 3.30 3.82 2.44
C ARG A 314 2.58 4.86 3.27
N ARG A 315 2.54 4.66 4.60
CA ARG A 315 1.84 5.56 5.53
C ARG A 315 2.75 6.60 6.17
N ASP A 316 4.02 6.59 5.76
CA ASP A 316 5.04 7.53 6.25
C ASP A 316 5.10 7.59 7.78
N CYS A 317 5.12 6.41 8.42
CA CYS A 317 5.11 6.25 9.87
C CYS A 317 6.20 5.29 10.35
N VAL A 318 6.48 5.32 11.64
CA VAL A 318 7.31 4.28 12.30
C VAL A 318 6.40 3.12 12.67
N VAL A 319 6.79 1.89 12.34
CA VAL A 319 6.13 0.68 12.86
C VAL A 319 7.03 -0.03 13.85
N ILE A 320 6.55 -0.23 15.07
CA ILE A 320 7.21 -1.02 16.12
C ILE A 320 6.43 -2.34 16.26
N ALA A 321 7.03 -3.40 15.80
CA ALA A 321 6.46 -4.74 15.80
C ALA A 321 7.04 -5.57 16.95
N ILE A 322 6.17 -6.07 17.82
CA ILE A 322 6.55 -6.96 18.91
C ILE A 322 6.32 -8.40 18.47
N SER A 323 7.31 -9.27 18.71
CA SER A 323 7.34 -10.67 18.27
C SER A 323 7.77 -11.61 19.40
N GLN A 324 7.41 -12.87 19.29
CA GLN A 324 7.84 -13.96 20.18
C GLN A 324 8.72 -14.98 19.45
#